data_8db6b562424150796a748d35b8759890
#
_entry.id   8db6b562424150796a748d35b8759890
#
_cell.length_a   1.000
_cell.length_b   1.000
_cell.length_c   1.000
_cell.angle_alpha   90.00
_cell.angle_beta   90.00
_cell.angle_gamma   90.00
#
_symmetry.space_group_name_H-M   'P 1'
#
loop_
_entity.id
_entity.type
_entity.pdbx_description
1 polymer ?
#
loop_
_entity_poly.entity_id
_entity_poly.type
_entity_poly.pdbx_seq_one_letter_code
_entity_poly.pdbx_strand_id
1 'polypeptide(L)'
;AGRYFIFAENKKKKTILVQLKFNHQLNSKRVQFNIDEESDGTQRLVDLLPMLFTIGKNPTIYFVDEIDRSLHTKLSLFLLDEFACRAEEGDNQIIFTAHDVNLINLNNFRQDEIWFIEKTQMGESTLKPFSDFEVKEGQDTLKAYLSGRFGAVPMIRGLY
;
A
#
# COMPACT_ATOMS: atom_id res chain seq x y z
N ALA A 1 -3.88 20.53 10.62
CA ALA A 1 -2.47 20.21 10.41
C ALA A 1 -2.03 19.25 11.52
N GLY A 2 -1.90 17.96 11.20
CA GLY A 2 -1.53 16.92 12.15
C GLY A 2 -0.04 17.02 12.44
N ARG A 3 0.33 17.41 13.65
CA ARG A 3 1.69 17.25 14.13
C ARG A 3 1.86 15.81 14.60
N TYR A 4 2.73 15.05 13.95
CA TYR A 4 3.07 13.70 14.40
C TYR A 4 3.92 13.80 15.67
N PHE A 5 3.29 13.53 16.79
CA PHE A 5 3.96 13.41 18.06
C PHE A 5 3.91 11.95 18.52
N ILE A 6 5.05 11.41 18.87
CA ILE A 6 5.15 10.09 19.49
C ILE A 6 5.39 10.33 20.98
N PHE A 7 4.49 9.79 21.81
CA PHE A 7 4.74 9.71 23.24
C PHE A 7 5.64 8.51 23.52
N ALA A 8 6.80 8.73 24.07
CA ALA A 8 7.73 7.68 24.43
C ALA A 8 8.10 7.80 25.91
N GLU A 9 8.36 6.67 26.55
CA GLU A 9 8.95 6.66 27.89
C GLU A 9 10.49 6.65 27.80
N ASN A 10 11.12 7.57 28.49
CA ASN A 10 12.58 7.53 28.63
C ASN A 10 13.01 6.51 29.71
N LYS A 11 14.31 6.27 29.83
CA LYS A 11 14.91 5.36 30.84
C LYS A 11 14.52 5.69 32.29
N LYS A 12 14.00 6.90 32.57
CA LYS A 12 13.52 7.34 33.88
C LYS A 12 11.99 7.25 34.02
N LYS A 13 11.32 6.50 33.14
CA LYS A 13 9.84 6.37 33.10
C LYS A 13 9.09 7.70 32.99
N LYS A 14 9.70 8.71 32.39
CA LYS A 14 9.04 9.98 32.10
C LYS A 14 8.52 9.96 30.68
N THR A 15 7.28 10.38 30.49
CA THR A 15 6.70 10.60 29.16
C THR A 15 7.42 11.74 28.49
N ILE A 16 7.95 11.50 27.30
CA ILE A 16 8.59 12.52 26.47
C ILE A 16 7.81 12.64 25.17
N LEU A 17 7.78 13.87 24.65
CA LEU A 17 7.22 14.15 23.35
C LEU A 17 8.36 14.09 22.31
N VAL A 18 8.20 13.21 21.33
CA VAL A 18 9.17 13.08 20.23
C VAL A 18 8.51 13.63 18.97
N GLN A 19 9.19 14.56 18.33
CA GLN A 19 8.78 15.11 17.03
C GLN A 19 9.73 14.59 15.96
N LEU A 20 9.18 13.99 14.90
CA LEU A 20 9.93 13.56 13.73
C LEU A 20 10.27 14.80 12.88
N LYS A 21 11.54 14.94 12.51
CA LYS A 21 12.02 15.99 11.59
C LYS A 21 12.90 15.39 10.51
N PHE A 22 12.79 15.92 9.32
CA PHE A 22 13.54 15.54 8.13
C PHE A 22 14.67 16.53 7.88
N ASN A 23 15.87 16.04 7.65
CA ASN A 23 17.03 16.85 7.32
C ASN A 23 17.29 16.80 5.82
N HIS A 24 17.10 17.90 5.14
CA HIS A 24 17.46 18.06 3.74
C HIS A 24 18.75 18.84 3.59
N GLN A 25 19.55 18.48 2.59
CA GLN A 25 20.76 19.23 2.24
C GLN A 25 20.46 20.10 1.02
N LEU A 26 20.40 21.41 1.23
CA LEU A 26 20.18 22.40 0.19
C LEU A 26 21.45 23.29 0.09
N ASN A 27 22.16 23.20 -1.04
CA ASN A 27 23.33 24.04 -1.31
C ASN A 27 24.31 24.17 -0.12
N SER A 28 24.77 23.03 0.41
CA SER A 28 25.70 22.96 1.57
C SER A 28 25.10 23.36 2.93
N LYS A 29 23.84 23.71 3.02
CA LYS A 29 23.13 23.98 4.28
C LYS A 29 22.19 22.84 4.60
N ARG A 30 22.14 22.44 5.88
CA ARG A 30 21.11 21.54 6.40
C ARG A 30 19.88 22.34 6.77
N VAL A 31 18.73 21.98 6.21
CA VAL A 31 17.42 22.55 6.52
C VAL A 31 16.56 21.44 7.10
N GLN A 32 15.85 21.76 8.18
CA GLN A 32 14.93 20.82 8.83
C GLN A 32 13.50 21.11 8.43
N PHE A 33 12.79 20.09 8.03
CA PHE A 33 11.36 20.11 7.73
C PHE A 33 10.60 19.28 8.75
N ASN A 34 9.38 19.69 9.06
CA ASN A 34 8.42 18.84 9.77
C ASN A 34 7.80 17.87 8.76
N ILE A 35 7.14 16.84 9.26
CA ILE A 35 6.48 15.84 8.40
C ILE A 35 5.38 16.47 7.51
N ASP A 36 4.68 17.47 7.99
CA ASP A 36 3.63 18.18 7.28
C ASP A 36 4.16 19.13 6.19
N GLU A 37 5.46 19.38 6.15
CA GLU A 37 6.17 20.13 5.10
C GLU A 37 6.76 19.18 4.02
N GLU A 38 6.72 17.86 4.26
CA GLU A 38 7.17 16.85 3.30
C GLU A 38 6.09 16.55 2.25
N SER A 39 6.51 15.91 1.15
CA SER A 39 5.56 15.45 0.13
C SER A 39 4.59 14.39 0.68
N ASP A 40 3.39 14.31 0.10
CA ASP A 40 2.39 13.31 0.49
C ASP A 40 2.97 11.86 0.42
N GLY A 41 3.84 11.60 -0.56
CA GLY A 41 4.51 10.30 -0.69
C GLY A 41 5.48 10.03 0.48
N THR A 42 6.24 11.02 0.92
CA THR A 42 7.10 10.91 2.10
C THR A 42 6.28 10.68 3.37
N GLN A 43 5.18 11.42 3.53
CA GLN A 43 4.27 11.25 4.66
C GLN A 43 3.67 9.84 4.65
N ARG A 44 3.21 9.36 3.49
CA ARG A 44 2.65 8.01 3.34
C ARG A 44 3.67 6.92 3.68
N LEU A 45 4.92 7.06 3.25
CA LEU A 45 5.99 6.14 3.62
C LEU A 45 6.18 6.07 5.13
N VAL A 46 6.20 7.21 5.81
CA VAL A 46 6.34 7.26 7.27
C VAL A 46 5.17 6.55 7.96
N ASP A 47 3.95 6.66 7.44
CA ASP A 47 2.78 5.95 7.96
C ASP A 47 2.91 4.42 7.83
N LEU A 48 3.56 3.93 6.76
CA LEU A 48 3.75 2.51 6.50
C LEU A 48 4.99 1.90 7.18
N LEU A 49 5.99 2.72 7.56
CA LEU A 49 7.21 2.24 8.21
C LEU A 49 6.96 1.39 9.48
N PRO A 50 6.03 1.71 10.39
CA PRO A 50 5.77 0.90 11.58
C PRO A 50 5.43 -0.55 11.24
N MET A 51 4.70 -0.79 10.14
CA MET A 51 4.41 -2.13 9.65
C MET A 51 5.72 -2.87 9.36
N LEU A 52 6.62 -2.29 8.56
CA LEU A 52 7.89 -2.91 8.17
C LEU A 52 8.80 -3.22 9.37
N PHE A 53 8.73 -2.43 10.44
CA PHE A 53 9.50 -2.68 11.66
C PHE A 53 8.91 -3.76 12.57
N THR A 54 7.65 -4.13 12.39
CA THR A 54 6.94 -5.10 13.26
C THR A 54 6.75 -6.46 12.60
N ILE A 55 6.85 -6.54 11.26
CA ILE A 55 6.82 -7.81 10.52
C ILE A 55 7.90 -8.79 11.04
N GLY A 56 7.57 -10.06 11.10
CA GLY A 56 8.46 -11.12 11.53
C GLY A 56 8.61 -11.27 13.04
N LYS A 57 8.03 -10.36 13.84
CA LYS A 57 8.20 -10.40 15.31
C LYS A 57 7.12 -11.18 16.04
N ASN A 58 5.89 -11.04 15.61
CA ASN A 58 4.72 -11.70 16.21
C ASN A 58 3.68 -11.96 15.12
N PRO A 59 2.85 -13.01 15.25
CA PRO A 59 1.73 -13.24 14.34
C PRO A 59 0.81 -12.03 14.31
N THR A 60 0.66 -11.41 13.15
CA THR A 60 -0.09 -10.15 12.99
C THR A 60 -0.75 -10.09 11.62
N ILE A 61 -1.99 -9.62 11.57
CA ILE A 61 -2.69 -9.31 10.32
C ILE A 61 -2.68 -7.79 10.15
N TYR A 62 -2.16 -7.32 9.03
CA TYR A 62 -2.11 -5.91 8.67
C TYR A 62 -3.22 -5.60 7.67
N PHE A 63 -3.99 -4.55 7.93
CA PHE A 63 -4.97 -4.00 7.00
C PHE A 63 -4.49 -2.65 6.52
N VAL A 64 -4.25 -2.52 5.21
CA VAL A 64 -3.73 -1.30 4.59
C VAL A 64 -4.68 -0.84 3.50
N ASP A 65 -5.39 0.24 3.75
CA ASP A 65 -6.24 0.86 2.75
C ASP A 65 -5.42 1.76 1.82
N GLU A 66 -5.66 1.65 0.51
CA GLU A 66 -4.95 2.40 -0.54
C GLU A 66 -3.43 2.37 -0.35
N ILE A 67 -2.81 1.19 -0.47
CA ILE A 67 -1.35 1.03 -0.27
C ILE A 67 -0.54 1.88 -1.26
N ASP A 68 -1.09 2.13 -2.43
CA ASP A 68 -0.51 2.90 -3.53
C ASP A 68 -0.76 4.41 -3.44
N ARG A 69 -1.56 4.88 -2.46
CA ARG A 69 -1.89 6.29 -2.33
C ARG A 69 -0.64 7.15 -2.19
N SER A 70 -0.49 8.13 -3.11
CA SER A 70 0.63 9.08 -3.17
C SER A 70 2.00 8.45 -3.38
N LEU A 71 2.07 7.15 -3.68
CA LEU A 71 3.30 6.42 -3.96
C LEU A 71 3.46 6.12 -5.46
N HIS A 72 4.70 6.07 -5.91
CA HIS A 72 4.99 5.52 -7.22
C HIS A 72 4.84 4.00 -7.19
N THR A 73 4.25 3.38 -8.23
CA THR A 73 4.04 1.92 -8.35
C THR A 73 5.23 1.08 -7.91
N LYS A 74 6.45 1.45 -8.34
CA LYS A 74 7.68 0.72 -7.96
C LYS A 74 7.93 0.71 -6.46
N LEU A 75 7.51 1.77 -5.76
CA LEU A 75 7.68 1.87 -4.33
C LEU A 75 6.64 1.02 -3.59
N SER A 76 5.41 1.00 -4.09
CA SER A 76 4.37 0.10 -3.55
C SER A 76 4.75 -1.37 -3.74
N LEU A 77 5.26 -1.74 -4.92
CA LEU A 77 5.78 -3.09 -5.16
C LEU A 77 6.94 -3.43 -4.21
N PHE A 78 7.90 -2.53 -4.05
CA PHE A 78 9.02 -2.74 -3.13
C PHE A 78 8.55 -2.98 -1.69
N LEU A 79 7.55 -2.22 -1.21
CA LEU A 79 6.98 -2.41 0.14
C LEU A 79 6.30 -3.78 0.29
N LEU A 80 5.61 -4.24 -0.75
CA LEU A 80 4.95 -5.55 -0.76
C LEU A 80 5.97 -6.70 -0.82
N ASP A 81 7.03 -6.55 -1.61
CA ASP A 81 8.13 -7.52 -1.68
C ASP A 81 8.87 -7.61 -0.33
N GLU A 82 9.16 -6.48 0.31
CA GLU A 82 9.76 -6.42 1.66
C GLU A 82 8.84 -7.06 2.71
N PHE A 83 7.51 -6.87 2.57
CA PHE A 83 6.56 -7.57 3.41
C PHE A 83 6.64 -9.08 3.18
N ALA A 84 6.53 -9.55 1.95
CA ALA A 84 6.52 -10.97 1.61
C ALA A 84 7.77 -11.69 2.12
N CYS A 85 8.95 -11.07 1.92
CA CYS A 85 10.24 -11.63 2.39
C CYS A 85 10.32 -11.85 3.91
N ARG A 86 9.59 -11.06 4.70
CA ARG A 86 9.66 -11.10 6.17
C ARG A 86 8.45 -11.76 6.83
N ALA A 87 7.34 -11.87 6.10
CA ALA A 87 6.07 -12.32 6.65
C ALA A 87 6.11 -13.77 7.14
N GLU A 88 6.87 -14.63 6.45
CA GLU A 88 7.00 -16.05 6.78
C GLU A 88 7.65 -16.29 8.15
N GLU A 89 8.59 -15.43 8.56
CA GLU A 89 9.29 -15.58 9.84
C GLU A 89 8.38 -15.41 11.06
N GLY A 90 7.23 -14.74 10.90
CA GLY A 90 6.36 -14.38 12.01
C GLY A 90 4.89 -14.71 11.82
N ASP A 91 4.52 -15.58 10.86
CA ASP A 91 3.13 -15.88 10.50
C ASP A 91 2.31 -14.61 10.27
N ASN A 92 2.85 -13.69 9.48
CA ASN A 92 2.20 -12.41 9.21
C ASN A 92 1.37 -12.47 7.93
N GLN A 93 0.27 -11.75 7.92
CA GLN A 93 -0.59 -11.58 6.76
C GLN A 93 -0.85 -10.11 6.48
N ILE A 94 -0.94 -9.72 5.21
CA ILE A 94 -1.39 -8.39 4.79
C ILE A 94 -2.65 -8.52 3.94
N ILE A 95 -3.63 -7.66 4.23
CA ILE A 95 -4.80 -7.43 3.39
C ILE A 95 -4.75 -5.96 3.01
N PHE A 96 -4.69 -5.67 1.71
CA PHE A 96 -4.61 -4.29 1.25
C PHE A 96 -5.56 -4.01 0.10
N THR A 97 -5.95 -2.74 -0.04
CA THR A 97 -6.64 -2.23 -1.22
C THR A 97 -5.69 -1.39 -2.05
N ALA A 98 -5.92 -1.35 -3.37
CA ALA A 98 -5.15 -0.54 -4.30
C ALA A 98 -6.00 -0.10 -5.49
N HIS A 99 -5.64 1.03 -6.08
CA HIS A 99 -6.21 1.53 -7.33
C HIS A 99 -5.26 1.36 -8.52
N ASP A 100 -3.96 1.19 -8.25
CA ASP A 100 -2.96 1.02 -9.29
C ASP A 100 -3.00 -0.40 -9.87
N VAL A 101 -3.54 -0.50 -11.07
CA VAL A 101 -3.68 -1.75 -11.82
C VAL A 101 -2.34 -2.43 -12.13
N ASN A 102 -1.23 -1.68 -12.11
CA ASN A 102 0.10 -2.25 -12.31
C ASN A 102 0.56 -3.11 -11.11
N LEU A 103 -0.16 -3.06 -9.99
CA LEU A 103 0.04 -3.97 -8.86
C LEU A 103 -0.53 -5.37 -9.13
N ILE A 104 -1.39 -5.53 -10.16
CA ILE A 104 -1.89 -6.84 -10.60
C ILE A 104 -0.76 -7.58 -11.33
N ASN A 105 0.15 -8.16 -10.58
CA ASN A 105 1.31 -8.86 -11.11
C ASN A 105 1.34 -10.30 -10.60
N LEU A 106 1.06 -11.25 -11.50
CA LEU A 106 1.05 -12.68 -11.19
C LEU A 106 2.43 -13.27 -10.92
N ASN A 107 3.51 -12.50 -11.08
CA ASN A 107 4.82 -12.91 -10.58
C ASN A 107 4.96 -12.70 -9.07
N ASN A 108 4.18 -11.77 -8.50
CA ASN A 108 4.25 -11.41 -7.09
C ASN A 108 3.06 -11.95 -6.29
N PHE A 109 1.94 -12.24 -6.96
CA PHE A 109 0.70 -12.71 -6.33
C PHE A 109 0.12 -13.90 -7.07
N ARG A 110 -0.47 -14.83 -6.32
CA ARG A 110 -1.29 -15.89 -6.88
C ARG A 110 -2.67 -15.34 -7.29
N GLN A 111 -3.35 -16.03 -8.21
CA GLN A 111 -4.69 -15.62 -8.65
C GLN A 111 -5.72 -15.63 -7.50
N ASP A 112 -5.58 -16.54 -6.55
CA ASP A 112 -6.45 -16.65 -5.38
C ASP A 112 -6.22 -15.55 -4.32
N GLU A 113 -5.11 -14.82 -4.42
CA GLU A 113 -4.80 -13.68 -3.56
C GLU A 113 -5.35 -12.35 -4.08
N ILE A 114 -5.76 -12.29 -5.35
CA ILE A 114 -6.25 -11.07 -5.98
C ILE A 114 -7.78 -11.11 -6.04
N TRP A 115 -8.41 -10.02 -5.61
CA TRP A 115 -9.86 -9.88 -5.57
C TRP A 115 -10.27 -8.56 -6.19
N PHE A 116 -11.31 -8.60 -7.04
CA PHE A 116 -11.92 -7.41 -7.64
C PHE A 116 -13.17 -7.02 -6.88
N ILE A 117 -13.28 -5.72 -6.59
CA ILE A 117 -14.46 -5.13 -5.95
C ILE A 117 -15.22 -4.34 -7.01
N GLU A 118 -16.48 -4.67 -7.17
CA GLU A 118 -17.39 -4.01 -8.11
C GLU A 118 -18.59 -3.43 -7.37
N LYS A 119 -19.04 -2.24 -7.75
CA LYS A 119 -20.26 -1.65 -7.24
C LYS A 119 -21.39 -1.81 -8.26
N THR A 120 -22.47 -2.44 -7.84
CA THR A 120 -23.66 -2.60 -8.70
C THR A 120 -24.38 -1.27 -8.91
N GLN A 121 -25.27 -1.20 -9.89
CA GLN A 121 -26.14 -0.02 -10.10
C GLN A 121 -27.05 0.26 -8.90
N MET A 122 -27.34 -0.73 -8.07
CA MET A 122 -28.13 -0.61 -6.86
C MET A 122 -27.29 -0.14 -5.65
N GLY A 123 -25.97 0.05 -5.83
CA GLY A 123 -25.06 0.52 -4.79
C GLY A 123 -24.48 -0.58 -3.92
N GLU A 124 -24.79 -1.84 -4.17
CA GLU A 124 -24.23 -3.00 -3.48
C GLU A 124 -22.81 -3.26 -3.97
N SER A 125 -21.91 -3.67 -3.08
CA SER A 125 -20.56 -4.09 -3.44
C SER A 125 -20.49 -5.62 -3.58
N THR A 126 -19.90 -6.08 -4.67
CA THR A 126 -19.62 -7.50 -4.92
C THR A 126 -18.13 -7.73 -4.96
N LEU A 127 -17.69 -8.86 -4.43
CA LEU A 127 -16.30 -9.28 -4.40
C LEU A 127 -16.14 -10.52 -5.27
N LYS A 128 -15.18 -10.48 -6.21
CA LYS A 128 -14.91 -11.58 -7.14
C LYS A 128 -13.43 -11.94 -7.10
N PRO A 129 -13.06 -13.20 -6.81
CA PRO A 129 -11.66 -13.60 -6.86
C PRO A 129 -11.17 -13.65 -8.30
N PHE A 130 -9.92 -13.32 -8.52
CA PHE A 130 -9.32 -13.39 -9.85
C PHE A 130 -9.23 -14.85 -10.35
N SER A 131 -9.17 -15.83 -9.47
CA SER A 131 -9.20 -17.26 -9.79
C SER A 131 -10.47 -17.72 -10.51
N ASP A 132 -11.58 -16.96 -10.43
CA ASP A 132 -12.81 -17.27 -11.16
C ASP A 132 -12.71 -16.96 -12.67
N PHE A 133 -11.64 -16.30 -13.09
CA PHE A 133 -11.43 -15.92 -14.49
C PHE A 133 -10.38 -16.80 -15.15
N GLU A 134 -10.68 -17.30 -16.34
CA GLU A 134 -9.71 -18.01 -17.16
C GLU A 134 -8.66 -17.05 -17.72
N VAL A 135 -7.43 -17.19 -17.26
CA VAL A 135 -6.26 -16.46 -17.79
C VAL A 135 -5.46 -17.44 -18.65
N LYS A 136 -5.31 -17.08 -19.94
CA LYS A 136 -4.49 -17.89 -20.86
C LYS A 136 -3.02 -17.65 -20.60
N GLU A 137 -2.21 -18.70 -20.73
CA GLU A 137 -0.75 -18.56 -20.65
C GLU A 137 -0.24 -17.53 -21.67
N GLY A 138 0.61 -16.60 -21.20
CA GLY A 138 1.12 -15.50 -22.02
C GLY A 138 0.14 -14.33 -22.24
N GLN A 139 -1.04 -14.37 -21.63
CA GLN A 139 -1.98 -13.26 -21.72
C GLN A 139 -1.51 -12.07 -20.87
N ASP A 140 -1.54 -10.87 -21.47
CA ASP A 140 -1.33 -9.60 -20.76
C ASP A 140 -2.54 -9.33 -19.83
N THR A 141 -2.35 -9.64 -18.55
CA THR A 141 -3.37 -9.50 -17.52
C THR A 141 -3.84 -8.05 -17.37
N LEU A 142 -2.92 -7.10 -17.48
CA LEU A 142 -3.20 -5.69 -17.37
C LEU A 142 -4.12 -5.23 -18.52
N LYS A 143 -3.81 -5.62 -19.74
CA LYS A 143 -4.68 -5.30 -20.89
C LYS A 143 -6.07 -5.93 -20.76
N ALA A 144 -6.12 -7.18 -20.29
CA ALA A 144 -7.38 -7.87 -20.09
C ALA A 144 -8.23 -7.18 -19.01
N TYR A 145 -7.63 -6.72 -17.93
CA TYR A 145 -8.31 -5.92 -16.90
C TYR A 145 -8.82 -4.59 -17.47
N LEU A 146 -7.96 -3.81 -18.11
CA LEU A 146 -8.32 -2.50 -18.67
C LEU A 146 -9.39 -2.58 -19.76
N SER A 147 -9.50 -3.71 -20.46
CA SER A 147 -10.59 -3.97 -21.41
C SER A 147 -11.93 -4.36 -20.75
N GLY A 148 -11.98 -4.40 -19.41
CA GLY A 148 -13.18 -4.74 -18.65
C GLY A 148 -13.48 -6.24 -18.56
N ARG A 149 -12.56 -7.11 -19.00
CA ARG A 149 -12.78 -8.56 -19.04
C ARG A 149 -13.03 -9.17 -17.65
N PHE A 150 -12.45 -8.58 -16.61
CA PHE A 150 -12.59 -9.05 -15.22
C PHE A 150 -13.62 -8.25 -14.42
N GLY A 151 -14.31 -7.28 -15.05
CA GLY A 151 -15.14 -6.30 -14.35
C GLY A 151 -14.28 -5.27 -13.59
N ALA A 152 -14.92 -4.57 -12.64
CA ALA A 152 -14.27 -3.59 -11.75
C ALA A 152 -13.56 -2.40 -12.45
N VAL A 153 -13.82 -2.20 -13.75
CA VAL A 153 -13.34 -1.04 -14.51
C VAL A 153 -14.43 0.01 -14.57
N PRO A 154 -14.15 1.27 -14.22
CA PRO A 154 -15.13 2.36 -14.31
C PRO A 154 -15.61 2.54 -15.76
N MET A 155 -16.91 2.40 -16.00
CA MET A 155 -17.53 2.67 -17.31
C MET A 155 -17.71 4.18 -17.49
N ILE A 156 -16.79 4.82 -18.19
CA ILE A 156 -16.89 6.25 -18.51
C ILE A 156 -17.69 6.38 -19.82
N ARG A 157 -18.94 6.85 -19.73
CA ARG A 157 -19.75 7.11 -20.92
C ARG A 157 -19.11 8.23 -21.76
N GLY A 158 -18.78 7.93 -23.02
CA GLY A 158 -18.27 8.92 -23.99
C GLY A 158 -16.79 8.86 -24.32
N LEU A 159 -16.05 7.85 -23.86
CA LEU A 159 -14.64 7.64 -24.21
C LEU A 159 -14.42 6.57 -25.31
N TYR A 160 -15.51 6.07 -25.94
CA TYR A 160 -15.46 5.14 -27.07
C TYR A 160 -16.48 5.52 -28.12
#